data_1fcc3233b84122092dd22ddef9741ba8
#
_entry.id   1fcc3233b84122092dd22ddef9741ba8
#
_cell.length_a   1.000
_cell.length_b   1.000
_cell.length_c   1.000
_cell.angle_alpha   90.00
_cell.angle_beta   90.00
_cell.angle_gamma   90.00
#
_symmetry.space_group_name_H-M   'P 1'
#
loop_
_entity.id
_entity.type
_entity.pdbx_description
1 polymer ?
#
loop_
_entity_poly.entity_id
_entity_poly.type
_entity_poly.pdbx_seq_one_letter_code
_entity_poly.pdbx_strand_id
1 'polypeptide(L)'
;METKRLKKSRYISGLDGVRTLAVLGVIFYHLLPDKMRGGYLGVPVFFAISGYLISDHLRLEWEEKGKISLKAFFGRRLKRLYPPMLFFLVVTTAYITLFQRNLLNNLKGVVTSALLYVNNWWQINQGMSYFERFTNESPFTHIWYLSVEFQNYLIWPILFVLLMTFVKNRKKIFLVVFAGALLSAVLMAVDFVPGADPTRVYYGTDTRIFSIWLGSAMAFLWPSTHLRPKIPQQAKRVLNTVGLVSLALLLVSFFIVDAHYTFVYRGGMFLISLIAVFLIMIVVHPGASLNKWLTNPVFTYIGKRSYGIYLYQYPVMIFYEAKVKNIADHLWLHTLIEIILILVCAEISYRLIDRPLRNFDYSKTWSTVKGWFKKPILSRQKPFLIPGLLLVLVALTGFVIAPSNHVTAEQKQMQEQILKNREVSEATKKEAQKAKETADSGTSGTAETTDSSSEELDPQLQAQRKEMESTYGLSEEQVAAAYKLKFTAFGDSVMLGAAQNMKDLFPKAVVDANVNRQVYSSVDLVKQLDTQGLLNDPVIVGLGTNGDFNDSQFADFMAALGDRKVYWVNVHAPSVRTQNVVNSSLTNLAKKYDNLTIIDWHTYASNGNASWFYDDGVHLTPEGRIAYTKLLFETLTK
;
A
#
# COMPACT_ATOMS: atom_id res chain seq x y z
N MET A 1 -8.25 11.80 40.75
CA MET A 1 -6.90 12.39 40.95
C MET A 1 -6.61 13.26 39.74
N GLU A 2 -6.70 14.58 39.91
CA GLU A 2 -6.23 15.52 38.89
C GLU A 2 -4.74 15.30 38.65
N THR A 3 -4.38 14.85 37.46
CA THR A 3 -2.99 14.80 37.03
C THR A 3 -2.53 16.24 36.81
N LYS A 4 -1.97 16.89 37.86
CA LYS A 4 -1.36 18.21 37.72
C LYS A 4 -0.40 18.18 36.53
N ARG A 5 -0.60 19.13 35.61
CA ARG A 5 0.29 19.32 34.46
C ARG A 5 1.72 19.51 34.95
N LEU A 6 2.69 18.84 34.34
CA LEU A 6 4.11 19.02 34.67
C LEU A 6 4.47 20.51 34.53
N LYS A 7 5.12 21.09 35.54
CA LYS A 7 5.36 22.54 35.64
C LYS A 7 6.14 23.10 34.43
N LYS A 8 7.09 22.34 33.90
CA LYS A 8 7.97 22.75 32.81
C LYS A 8 7.49 22.29 31.42
N SER A 9 6.33 21.62 31.33
CA SER A 9 5.82 21.10 30.03
C SER A 9 5.49 22.23 29.06
N ARG A 10 6.07 22.19 27.86
CA ARG A 10 5.87 23.14 26.76
C ARG A 10 5.12 22.49 25.60
N TYR A 11 4.16 23.20 25.01
CA TYR A 11 3.57 22.82 23.74
C TYR A 11 4.44 23.34 22.59
N ILE A 12 4.80 22.48 21.65
CA ILE A 12 5.68 22.79 20.52
C ILE A 12 4.84 22.79 19.25
N SER A 13 4.34 23.96 18.89
CA SER A 13 3.38 24.14 17.78
C SER A 13 3.94 23.75 16.40
N GLY A 14 5.24 23.95 16.16
CA GLY A 14 5.86 23.56 14.89
C GLY A 14 5.85 22.06 14.63
N LEU A 15 5.69 21.21 15.66
CA LEU A 15 5.50 19.77 15.45
C LEU A 15 4.15 19.44 14.82
N ASP A 16 3.13 20.30 14.99
CA ASP A 16 1.88 20.13 14.24
C ASP A 16 2.09 20.38 12.76
N GLY A 17 2.99 21.32 12.39
CA GLY A 17 3.41 21.52 11.00
C GLY A 17 4.13 20.30 10.41
N VAL A 18 5.06 19.70 11.18
CA VAL A 18 5.74 18.47 10.74
C VAL A 18 4.74 17.32 10.55
N ARG A 19 3.79 17.16 11.47
CA ARG A 19 2.69 16.17 11.32
C ARG A 19 1.82 16.45 10.10
N THR A 20 1.56 17.72 9.80
CA THR A 20 0.80 18.13 8.62
C THR A 20 1.52 17.69 7.34
N LEU A 21 2.82 17.97 7.23
CA LEU A 21 3.60 17.53 6.07
C LEU A 21 3.63 16.00 5.95
N ALA A 22 3.80 15.31 7.06
CA ALA A 22 3.81 13.84 7.08
C ALA A 22 2.46 13.24 6.65
N VAL A 23 1.31 13.76 7.16
CA VAL A 23 0.00 13.23 6.77
C VAL A 23 -0.37 13.57 5.33
N LEU A 24 0.02 14.74 4.84
CA LEU A 24 -0.17 15.10 3.44
C LEU A 24 0.67 14.20 2.52
N GLY A 25 1.93 13.91 2.88
CA GLY A 25 2.74 12.93 2.17
C GLY A 25 2.02 11.59 2.03
N VAL A 26 1.51 11.04 3.14
CA VAL A 26 0.78 9.75 3.14
C VAL A 26 -0.51 9.82 2.32
N ILE A 27 -1.30 10.90 2.41
CA ILE A 27 -2.52 11.06 1.61
C ILE A 27 -2.18 11.07 0.12
N PHE A 28 -1.23 11.90 -0.30
CA PHE A 28 -0.88 12.02 -1.71
C PHE A 28 -0.19 10.77 -2.26
N TYR A 29 0.51 10.00 -1.42
CA TYR A 29 1.01 8.67 -1.81
C TYR A 29 -0.13 7.74 -2.24
N HIS A 30 -1.28 7.79 -1.57
CA HIS A 30 -2.42 6.96 -1.92
C HIS A 30 -3.25 7.53 -3.07
N LEU A 31 -3.44 8.86 -3.11
CA LEU A 31 -4.31 9.53 -4.09
C LEU A 31 -3.60 9.87 -5.41
N LEU A 32 -2.29 10.11 -5.38
CA LEU A 32 -1.44 10.49 -6.52
C LEU A 32 -0.12 9.73 -6.48
N PRO A 33 -0.13 8.38 -6.57
CA PRO A 33 1.06 7.55 -6.35
C PRO A 33 2.19 7.86 -7.35
N ASP A 34 1.87 8.22 -8.58
CA ASP A 34 2.82 8.61 -9.63
C ASP A 34 3.55 9.94 -9.34
N LYS A 35 2.88 10.87 -8.63
CA LYS A 35 3.45 12.20 -8.31
C LYS A 35 4.17 12.21 -6.97
N MET A 36 3.75 11.40 -6.00
CA MET A 36 4.30 11.41 -4.63
C MET A 36 4.71 10.00 -4.17
N ARG A 37 5.58 9.37 -4.97
CA ARG A 37 6.05 7.98 -4.80
C ARG A 37 6.64 7.68 -3.43
N GLY A 38 7.27 8.67 -2.79
CA GLY A 38 7.87 8.56 -1.46
C GLY A 38 7.00 9.08 -0.31
N GLY A 39 5.73 9.41 -0.56
CA GLY A 39 4.86 9.96 0.49
C GLY A 39 4.61 9.01 1.66
N TYR A 40 4.74 7.68 1.46
CA TYR A 40 4.73 6.68 2.52
C TYR A 40 5.80 6.91 3.61
N LEU A 41 6.85 7.66 3.29
CA LEU A 41 7.90 8.08 4.23
C LEU A 41 7.40 9.07 5.29
N GLY A 42 6.18 9.57 5.17
CA GLY A 42 5.49 10.28 6.26
C GLY A 42 5.31 9.42 7.51
N VAL A 43 5.21 8.09 7.38
CA VAL A 43 5.08 7.16 8.50
C VAL A 43 6.30 7.15 9.40
N PRO A 44 7.56 7.01 8.93
CA PRO A 44 8.76 7.20 9.74
C PRO A 44 8.82 8.53 10.48
N VAL A 45 8.32 9.61 9.87
CA VAL A 45 8.26 10.94 10.53
C VAL A 45 7.31 10.91 11.73
N PHE A 46 6.13 10.30 11.60
CA PHE A 46 5.21 10.13 12.73
C PHE A 46 5.83 9.28 13.84
N PHE A 47 6.50 8.19 13.51
CA PHE A 47 7.22 7.35 14.47
C PHE A 47 8.28 8.13 15.22
N ALA A 48 9.11 8.92 14.53
CA ALA A 48 10.15 9.74 15.13
C ALA A 48 9.57 10.81 16.10
N ILE A 49 8.50 11.50 15.68
CA ILE A 49 7.79 12.48 16.53
C ILE A 49 7.24 11.80 17.77
N SER A 50 6.61 10.63 17.62
CA SER A 50 6.02 9.88 18.73
C SER A 50 7.09 9.45 19.74
N GLY A 51 8.19 8.86 19.27
CA GLY A 51 9.31 8.45 20.08
C GLY A 51 9.93 9.60 20.87
N TYR A 52 10.18 10.73 20.19
CA TYR A 52 10.73 11.93 20.84
C TYR A 52 9.80 12.47 21.93
N LEU A 53 8.53 12.70 21.60
CA LEU A 53 7.59 13.32 22.54
C LEU A 53 7.30 12.46 23.76
N ILE A 54 7.22 11.15 23.58
CA ILE A 54 7.01 10.23 24.71
C ILE A 54 8.20 10.26 25.64
N SER A 55 9.40 10.12 25.09
CA SER A 55 10.63 10.04 25.85
C SER A 55 10.94 11.36 26.56
N ASP A 56 10.73 12.50 25.89
CA ASP A 56 10.90 13.83 26.48
C ASP A 56 9.90 14.07 27.64
N HIS A 57 8.66 13.58 27.49
CA HIS A 57 7.65 13.68 28.54
C HIS A 57 7.94 12.76 29.74
N LEU A 58 8.35 11.51 29.49
CA LEU A 58 8.75 10.57 30.56
C LEU A 58 9.99 11.08 31.30
N ARG A 59 10.95 11.63 30.55
CA ARG A 59 12.15 12.24 31.15
C ARG A 59 11.80 13.42 32.05
N LEU A 60 10.91 14.30 31.61
CA LEU A 60 10.45 15.42 32.40
C LEU A 60 9.70 14.95 33.69
N GLU A 61 8.85 13.93 33.57
CA GLU A 61 8.16 13.34 34.71
C GLU A 61 9.15 12.73 35.71
N TRP A 62 10.20 12.06 35.22
CA TRP A 62 11.26 11.50 36.05
C TRP A 62 12.05 12.61 36.78
N GLU A 63 12.42 13.68 36.08
CA GLU A 63 13.14 14.82 36.67
C GLU A 63 12.32 15.57 37.73
N GLU A 64 11.01 15.74 37.53
CA GLU A 64 10.16 16.45 38.48
C GLU A 64 9.73 15.60 39.69
N LYS A 65 9.61 14.28 39.52
CA LYS A 65 9.00 13.41 40.55
C LYS A 65 9.90 12.26 41.02
N GLY A 66 11.05 12.04 40.41
CA GLY A 66 11.93 10.91 40.70
C GLY A 66 11.34 9.52 40.34
N LYS A 67 10.12 9.48 39.79
CA LYS A 67 9.41 8.24 39.40
C LYS A 67 8.42 8.50 38.29
N ILE A 68 8.05 7.45 37.58
CA ILE A 68 7.02 7.48 36.53
C ILE A 68 5.78 6.72 37.00
N SER A 69 4.62 7.33 36.82
CA SER A 69 3.35 6.67 37.05
C SER A 69 2.90 5.96 35.78
N LEU A 70 3.27 4.68 35.63
CA LEU A 70 2.86 3.85 34.48
C LEU A 70 1.34 3.81 34.30
N LYS A 71 0.57 3.67 35.40
CA LYS A 71 -0.90 3.70 35.36
C LYS A 71 -1.44 5.01 34.78
N ALA A 72 -0.89 6.14 35.21
CA ALA A 72 -1.31 7.44 34.67
C ALA A 72 -0.86 7.62 33.21
N PHE A 73 0.31 7.12 32.85
CA PHE A 73 0.81 7.14 31.46
C PHE A 73 -0.12 6.35 30.53
N PHE A 74 -0.37 5.08 30.84
CA PHE A 74 -1.26 4.23 30.03
C PHE A 74 -2.69 4.80 29.97
N GLY A 75 -3.24 5.25 31.08
CA GLY A 75 -4.56 5.87 31.11
C GLY A 75 -4.68 7.09 30.18
N ARG A 76 -3.65 7.96 30.11
CA ARG A 76 -3.64 9.10 29.18
C ARG A 76 -3.59 8.64 27.71
N ARG A 77 -2.82 7.61 27.39
CA ARG A 77 -2.69 7.08 26.02
C ARG A 77 -3.97 6.38 25.56
N LEU A 78 -4.52 5.51 26.39
CA LEU A 78 -5.79 4.84 26.11
C LEU A 78 -6.93 5.84 25.87
N LYS A 79 -7.06 6.84 26.72
CA LYS A 79 -8.06 7.92 26.56
C LYS A 79 -7.92 8.69 25.24
N ARG A 80 -6.74 8.77 24.70
CA ARG A 80 -6.46 9.49 23.45
C ARG A 80 -6.68 8.61 22.22
N LEU A 81 -6.32 7.33 22.27
CA LEU A 81 -6.24 6.47 21.08
C LEU A 81 -7.51 5.63 20.87
N TYR A 82 -8.02 5.02 21.96
CA TYR A 82 -9.14 4.09 21.85
C TYR A 82 -10.46 4.72 21.39
N PRO A 83 -10.93 5.86 21.92
CA PRO A 83 -12.24 6.37 21.54
C PRO A 83 -12.36 6.69 20.04
N PRO A 84 -11.42 7.43 19.40
CA PRO A 84 -11.47 7.65 17.96
C PRO A 84 -11.32 6.37 17.14
N MET A 85 -10.49 5.42 17.60
CA MET A 85 -10.31 4.11 16.95
C MET A 85 -11.59 3.27 16.99
N LEU A 86 -12.26 3.17 18.15
CA LEU A 86 -13.53 2.47 18.28
C LEU A 86 -14.60 3.08 17.39
N PHE A 87 -14.73 4.40 17.40
CA PHE A 87 -15.68 5.09 16.56
C PHE A 87 -15.41 4.85 15.08
N PHE A 88 -14.16 4.93 14.67
CA PHE A 88 -13.71 4.59 13.33
C PHE A 88 -14.10 3.16 12.93
N LEU A 89 -13.79 2.17 13.76
CA LEU A 89 -14.13 0.76 13.51
C LEU A 89 -15.65 0.56 13.38
N VAL A 90 -16.43 1.17 14.26
CA VAL A 90 -17.90 1.08 14.24
C VAL A 90 -18.47 1.72 12.97
N VAL A 91 -18.05 2.94 12.62
CA VAL A 91 -18.55 3.65 11.43
C VAL A 91 -18.18 2.90 10.16
N THR A 92 -16.93 2.49 10.04
CA THR A 92 -16.43 1.78 8.86
C THR A 92 -17.12 0.42 8.70
N THR A 93 -17.25 -0.36 9.80
CA THR A 93 -17.96 -1.65 9.77
C THR A 93 -19.44 -1.48 9.44
N ALA A 94 -20.12 -0.46 10.00
CA ALA A 94 -21.51 -0.20 9.66
C ALA A 94 -21.69 0.17 8.18
N TYR A 95 -20.78 0.99 7.63
CA TYR A 95 -20.80 1.33 6.21
C TYR A 95 -20.64 0.09 5.33
N ILE A 96 -19.66 -0.76 5.62
CA ILE A 96 -19.43 -2.03 4.91
C ILE A 96 -20.69 -2.90 4.97
N THR A 97 -21.30 -3.03 6.15
CA THR A 97 -22.50 -3.86 6.35
C THR A 97 -23.68 -3.41 5.50
N LEU A 98 -23.87 -2.10 5.34
CA LEU A 98 -24.99 -1.54 4.61
C LEU A 98 -24.75 -1.44 3.10
N PHE A 99 -23.53 -1.06 2.69
CA PHE A 99 -23.28 -0.59 1.32
C PHE A 99 -22.25 -1.40 0.54
N GLN A 100 -21.37 -2.18 1.23
CA GLN A 100 -20.28 -2.91 0.58
C GLN A 100 -20.02 -4.27 1.24
N ARG A 101 -21.01 -5.14 1.21
CA ARG A 101 -20.98 -6.45 1.88
C ARG A 101 -19.86 -7.38 1.41
N ASN A 102 -19.33 -7.17 0.21
CA ASN A 102 -18.16 -7.87 -0.30
C ASN A 102 -16.90 -7.67 0.56
N LEU A 103 -16.81 -6.54 1.29
CA LEU A 103 -15.70 -6.24 2.21
C LEU A 103 -15.89 -6.81 3.63
N LEU A 104 -16.97 -7.57 3.89
CA LEU A 104 -17.17 -8.27 5.17
C LEU A 104 -16.20 -9.44 5.38
N ASN A 105 -15.55 -9.90 4.33
CA ASN A 105 -14.59 -10.99 4.42
C ASN A 105 -13.43 -10.64 5.35
N ASN A 106 -13.04 -11.59 6.21
CA ASN A 106 -11.99 -11.42 7.22
C ASN A 106 -12.23 -10.28 8.25
N LEU A 107 -13.39 -9.65 8.27
CA LEU A 107 -13.68 -8.49 9.13
C LEU A 107 -13.47 -8.82 10.62
N LYS A 108 -13.83 -10.02 11.08
CA LYS A 108 -13.61 -10.44 12.46
C LYS A 108 -12.13 -10.40 12.84
N GLY A 109 -11.27 -10.95 12.00
CA GLY A 109 -9.82 -10.94 12.21
C GLY A 109 -9.24 -9.53 12.22
N VAL A 110 -9.63 -8.71 11.23
CA VAL A 110 -9.19 -7.32 11.12
C VAL A 110 -9.61 -6.49 12.33
N VAL A 111 -10.90 -6.50 12.69
CA VAL A 111 -11.42 -5.72 13.82
C VAL A 111 -10.81 -6.18 15.15
N THR A 112 -10.73 -7.50 15.37
CA THR A 112 -10.16 -8.04 16.61
C THR A 112 -8.68 -7.69 16.73
N SER A 113 -7.90 -7.89 15.67
CA SER A 113 -6.47 -7.56 15.67
C SER A 113 -6.22 -6.06 15.82
N ALA A 114 -7.08 -5.21 15.24
CA ALA A 114 -7.05 -3.76 15.40
C ALA A 114 -7.33 -3.34 16.85
N LEU A 115 -8.36 -3.90 17.48
CA LEU A 115 -8.70 -3.63 18.89
C LEU A 115 -7.59 -4.05 19.86
N LEU A 116 -6.88 -5.12 19.55
CA LEU A 116 -5.75 -5.61 20.34
C LEU A 116 -4.41 -4.95 19.95
N TYR A 117 -4.39 -4.07 18.95
CA TYR A 117 -3.18 -3.45 18.40
C TYR A 117 -2.10 -4.46 17.98
N VAL A 118 -2.52 -5.58 17.36
CA VAL A 118 -1.65 -6.59 16.74
C VAL A 118 -1.93 -6.77 15.26
N ASN A 119 -2.62 -5.80 14.65
CA ASN A 119 -3.07 -5.86 13.27
C ASN A 119 -1.90 -5.97 12.27
N ASN A 120 -0.73 -5.38 12.56
CA ASN A 120 0.47 -5.53 11.74
C ASN A 120 0.91 -7.00 11.62
N TRP A 121 0.99 -7.74 12.72
CA TRP A 121 1.33 -9.16 12.73
C TRP A 121 0.24 -10.03 12.11
N TRP A 122 -1.02 -9.66 12.33
CA TRP A 122 -2.15 -10.35 11.71
C TRP A 122 -2.09 -10.21 10.18
N GLN A 123 -1.84 -9.00 9.64
CA GLN A 123 -1.72 -8.78 8.20
C GLN A 123 -0.52 -9.54 7.59
N ILE A 124 0.63 -9.53 8.25
CA ILE A 124 1.81 -10.32 7.83
C ILE A 124 1.43 -11.80 7.73
N ASN A 125 0.75 -12.34 8.74
CA ASN A 125 0.36 -13.76 8.77
C ASN A 125 -0.70 -14.12 7.72
N GLN A 126 -1.50 -13.14 7.26
CA GLN A 126 -2.46 -13.32 6.16
C GLN A 126 -1.84 -13.11 4.77
N GLY A 127 -0.59 -12.72 4.66
CA GLY A 127 0.06 -12.38 3.40
C GLY A 127 -0.53 -11.12 2.73
N MET A 128 -1.11 -10.20 3.52
CA MET A 128 -1.73 -8.97 2.99
C MET A 128 -0.67 -7.90 2.75
N SER A 129 -0.42 -7.59 1.48
CA SER A 129 0.53 -6.55 1.10
C SER A 129 -0.01 -5.12 1.35
N TYR A 130 0.91 -4.20 1.67
CA TYR A 130 0.63 -2.76 1.71
C TYR A 130 0.87 -2.08 0.35
N PHE A 131 1.76 -2.63 -0.44
CA PHE A 131 2.22 -2.04 -1.69
C PHE A 131 1.47 -2.58 -2.90
N GLU A 132 0.89 -3.77 -2.78
CA GLU A 132 0.09 -4.40 -3.82
C GLU A 132 -1.39 -4.16 -3.55
N ARG A 133 -2.06 -3.50 -4.50
CA ARG A 133 -3.50 -3.26 -4.42
C ARG A 133 -4.23 -4.42 -5.08
N PHE A 134 -5.06 -5.07 -4.29
CA PHE A 134 -5.91 -6.16 -4.76
C PHE A 134 -7.33 -5.67 -5.00
N THR A 135 -8.04 -6.36 -5.88
CA THR A 135 -9.49 -6.23 -5.95
C THR A 135 -10.10 -6.55 -4.57
N ASN A 136 -10.94 -5.65 -4.05
CA ASN A 136 -11.52 -5.72 -2.68
C ASN A 136 -10.52 -5.51 -1.54
N GLU A 137 -9.64 -4.55 -1.68
CA GLU A 137 -8.70 -4.15 -0.64
C GLU A 137 -9.42 -3.77 0.67
N SER A 138 -8.86 -4.23 1.81
CA SER A 138 -9.44 -3.95 3.12
C SER A 138 -9.33 -2.45 3.48
N PRO A 139 -10.43 -1.77 3.85
CA PRO A 139 -10.37 -0.37 4.27
C PRO A 139 -9.64 -0.17 5.60
N PHE A 140 -9.12 -1.23 6.20
CA PHE A 140 -8.39 -1.24 7.46
C PHE A 140 -6.89 -1.50 7.29
N THR A 141 -6.38 -1.65 6.06
CA THR A 141 -4.98 -2.00 5.78
C THR A 141 -4.00 -1.07 6.49
N HIS A 142 -4.24 0.23 6.50
CA HIS A 142 -3.36 1.24 7.12
C HIS A 142 -3.24 1.17 8.65
N ILE A 143 -4.06 0.35 9.36
CA ILE A 143 -4.06 0.26 10.84
C ILE A 143 -2.77 -0.39 11.39
N TRP A 144 -2.00 -1.12 10.57
CA TRP A 144 -0.74 -1.72 10.98
C TRP A 144 0.19 -0.73 11.72
N TYR A 145 0.24 0.53 11.25
CA TYR A 145 1.04 1.59 11.85
C TYR A 145 0.68 1.84 13.32
N LEU A 146 -0.64 1.91 13.62
CA LEU A 146 -1.12 2.14 14.97
C LEU A 146 -0.78 0.97 15.90
N SER A 147 -0.71 -0.24 15.37
CA SER A 147 -0.29 -1.42 16.12
C SER A 147 1.18 -1.31 16.53
N VAL A 148 2.08 -0.99 15.61
CA VAL A 148 3.51 -0.78 15.91
C VAL A 148 3.71 0.34 16.94
N GLU A 149 3.01 1.46 16.77
CA GLU A 149 3.08 2.60 17.69
C GLU A 149 2.58 2.23 19.09
N PHE A 150 1.46 1.52 19.20
CA PHE A 150 0.89 1.11 20.48
C PHE A 150 1.74 0.07 21.20
N GLN A 151 2.31 -0.90 20.49
CA GLN A 151 3.26 -1.89 21.04
C GLN A 151 4.46 -1.17 21.66
N ASN A 152 4.98 -0.14 20.99
CA ASN A 152 6.02 0.70 21.59
C ASN A 152 5.53 1.43 22.86
N TYR A 153 4.28 1.91 22.88
CA TYR A 153 3.72 2.53 24.11
C TYR A 153 3.64 1.57 25.29
N LEU A 154 3.52 0.26 25.05
CA LEU A 154 3.55 -0.75 26.11
C LEU A 154 5.00 -1.01 26.59
N ILE A 155 5.93 -1.18 25.68
CA ILE A 155 7.30 -1.60 25.98
C ILE A 155 8.14 -0.43 26.48
N TRP A 156 8.07 0.71 25.81
CA TRP A 156 8.99 1.83 26.01
C TRP A 156 8.99 2.43 27.43
N PRO A 157 7.85 2.69 28.10
CA PRO A 157 7.88 3.26 29.46
C PRO A 157 8.53 2.32 30.47
N ILE A 158 8.39 1.02 30.29
CA ILE A 158 9.02 0.01 31.17
C ILE A 158 10.53 0.03 30.92
N LEU A 159 10.97 -0.04 29.66
CA LEU A 159 12.37 0.04 29.29
C LEU A 159 12.99 1.37 29.74
N PHE A 160 12.26 2.48 29.62
CA PHE A 160 12.69 3.80 30.09
C PHE A 160 12.97 3.80 31.60
N VAL A 161 12.07 3.25 32.41
CA VAL A 161 12.27 3.14 33.88
C VAL A 161 13.51 2.28 34.20
N LEU A 162 13.68 1.15 33.54
CA LEU A 162 14.86 0.30 33.70
C LEU A 162 16.17 1.04 33.37
N LEU A 163 16.20 1.72 32.23
CA LEU A 163 17.37 2.50 31.79
C LEU A 163 17.69 3.64 32.78
N MET A 164 16.68 4.38 33.25
CA MET A 164 16.88 5.47 34.20
C MET A 164 17.31 4.97 35.59
N THR A 165 16.89 3.77 35.97
CA THR A 165 17.24 3.17 37.27
C THR A 165 18.65 2.59 37.25
N PHE A 166 19.00 1.82 36.22
CA PHE A 166 20.25 1.04 36.20
C PHE A 166 21.39 1.75 35.47
N VAL A 167 21.11 2.39 34.32
CA VAL A 167 22.16 3.05 33.52
C VAL A 167 22.44 4.48 34.00
N LYS A 168 21.41 5.24 34.41
CA LYS A 168 21.45 6.59 34.95
C LYS A 168 22.11 7.68 34.09
N ASN A 169 23.19 7.36 33.36
CA ASN A 169 23.93 8.30 32.54
C ASN A 169 23.22 8.52 31.19
N ARG A 170 22.81 9.76 30.92
CA ARG A 170 22.04 10.12 29.72
C ARG A 170 22.74 9.76 28.39
N LYS A 171 24.07 9.95 28.31
CA LYS A 171 24.83 9.59 27.11
C LYS A 171 24.87 8.08 26.90
N LYS A 172 25.03 7.29 27.98
CA LYS A 172 24.96 5.83 27.90
C LYS A 172 23.58 5.35 27.51
N ILE A 173 22.50 5.95 28.06
CA ILE A 173 21.13 5.63 27.69
C ILE A 173 20.90 5.93 26.19
N PHE A 174 21.34 7.11 25.72
CA PHE A 174 21.31 7.43 24.29
C PHE A 174 21.98 6.34 23.44
N LEU A 175 23.20 5.92 23.81
CA LEU A 175 23.94 4.90 23.06
C LEU A 175 23.22 3.55 23.04
N VAL A 176 22.65 3.12 24.18
CA VAL A 176 21.89 1.86 24.26
C VAL A 176 20.66 1.90 23.36
N VAL A 177 19.89 2.99 23.41
CA VAL A 177 18.67 3.13 22.61
C VAL A 177 19.00 3.28 21.12
N PHE A 178 20.06 4.02 20.80
CA PHE A 178 20.55 4.17 19.43
C PHE A 178 21.07 2.84 18.88
N ALA A 179 21.81 2.05 19.68
CA ALA A 179 22.26 0.71 19.28
C ALA A 179 21.06 -0.22 19.03
N GLY A 180 20.01 -0.17 19.84
CA GLY A 180 18.77 -0.90 19.59
C GLY A 180 18.05 -0.45 18.32
N ALA A 181 18.05 0.86 18.03
CA ALA A 181 17.53 1.36 16.76
C ALA A 181 18.36 0.85 15.57
N LEU A 182 19.67 0.86 15.69
CA LEU A 182 20.56 0.34 14.64
C LEU A 182 20.33 -1.17 14.41
N LEU A 183 20.18 -1.94 15.49
CA LEU A 183 19.86 -3.38 15.38
C LEU A 183 18.54 -3.60 14.62
N SER A 184 17.48 -2.85 14.93
CA SER A 184 16.21 -2.93 14.20
C SER A 184 16.36 -2.60 12.70
N ALA A 185 17.19 -1.59 12.37
CA ALA A 185 17.47 -1.26 10.98
C ALA A 185 18.29 -2.35 10.26
N VAL A 186 19.23 -2.99 10.96
CA VAL A 186 19.99 -4.14 10.44
C VAL A 186 19.06 -5.33 10.20
N LEU A 187 18.12 -5.62 11.11
CA LEU A 187 17.12 -6.66 10.92
C LEU A 187 16.27 -6.39 9.66
N MET A 188 15.84 -5.14 9.44
CA MET A 188 15.15 -4.78 8.20
C MET A 188 16.00 -5.08 6.97
N ALA A 189 17.27 -4.72 6.99
CA ALA A 189 18.16 -4.90 5.85
C ALA A 189 18.49 -6.38 5.55
N VAL A 190 18.55 -7.21 6.58
CA VAL A 190 18.85 -8.66 6.47
C VAL A 190 17.61 -9.44 6.04
N ASP A 191 16.45 -9.13 6.62
CA ASP A 191 15.20 -9.83 6.30
C ASP A 191 14.59 -9.41 4.95
N PHE A 192 15.09 -8.32 4.36
CA PHE A 192 14.60 -7.84 3.07
C PHE A 192 15.14 -8.68 1.92
N VAL A 193 14.24 -9.25 1.12
CA VAL A 193 14.55 -10.01 -0.09
C VAL A 193 14.28 -9.12 -1.31
N PRO A 194 15.29 -8.77 -2.12
CA PRO A 194 15.09 -8.02 -3.35
C PRO A 194 14.14 -8.74 -4.31
N GLY A 195 13.25 -8.01 -4.95
CA GLY A 195 12.25 -8.57 -5.87
C GLY A 195 11.02 -9.21 -5.22
N ALA A 196 11.06 -9.45 -3.89
CA ALA A 196 9.89 -9.92 -3.14
C ALA A 196 9.09 -8.74 -2.54
N ASP A 197 7.83 -9.01 -2.15
CA ASP A 197 7.00 -8.04 -1.45
C ASP A 197 7.64 -7.64 -0.10
N PRO A 198 7.92 -6.35 0.13
CA PRO A 198 8.59 -5.87 1.34
C PRO A 198 7.66 -5.79 2.57
N THR A 199 6.41 -6.22 2.49
CA THR A 199 5.40 -6.04 3.55
C THR A 199 5.85 -6.59 4.89
N ARG A 200 6.53 -7.74 4.95
CA ARG A 200 7.05 -8.32 6.20
C ARG A 200 7.95 -7.33 6.94
N VAL A 201 8.94 -6.78 6.24
CA VAL A 201 9.89 -5.83 6.83
C VAL A 201 9.30 -4.43 7.03
N TYR A 202 8.25 -4.10 6.28
CA TYR A 202 7.54 -2.83 6.38
C TYR A 202 6.53 -2.80 7.53
N TYR A 203 5.85 -3.91 7.85
CA TYR A 203 4.88 -4.02 8.94
C TYR A 203 5.48 -4.50 10.26
N GLY A 204 6.61 -5.20 10.23
CA GLY A 204 7.23 -5.80 11.41
C GLY A 204 7.60 -4.76 12.48
N THR A 205 7.19 -4.97 13.71
CA THR A 205 7.57 -4.08 14.82
C THR A 205 9.08 -4.12 15.04
N ASP A 206 9.68 -5.28 14.95
CA ASP A 206 11.12 -5.53 15.07
C ASP A 206 11.96 -4.77 14.03
N THR A 207 11.49 -4.70 12.80
CA THR A 207 12.14 -4.05 11.67
C THR A 207 11.79 -2.56 11.52
N ARG A 208 10.79 -2.05 12.27
CA ARG A 208 10.29 -0.66 12.15
C ARG A 208 10.52 0.21 13.38
N ILE A 209 10.78 -0.41 14.53
CA ILE A 209 10.90 0.33 15.79
C ILE A 209 12.07 1.31 15.80
N PHE A 210 13.05 1.15 14.91
CA PHE A 210 14.20 2.06 14.79
C PHE A 210 13.76 3.52 14.61
N SER A 211 12.72 3.80 13.82
CA SER A 211 12.24 5.17 13.60
C SER A 211 11.74 5.79 14.90
N ILE A 212 11.03 5.01 15.74
CA ILE A 212 10.55 5.46 17.07
C ILE A 212 11.73 5.64 18.02
N TRP A 213 12.64 4.67 18.06
CA TRP A 213 13.76 4.68 19.00
C TRP A 213 14.82 5.73 18.66
N LEU A 214 15.00 6.11 17.40
CA LEU A 214 15.81 7.27 17.03
C LEU A 214 15.26 8.56 17.65
N GLY A 215 13.95 8.80 17.54
CA GLY A 215 13.29 9.91 18.22
C GLY A 215 13.44 9.84 19.75
N SER A 216 13.25 8.64 20.30
CA SER A 216 13.40 8.39 21.75
C SER A 216 14.81 8.64 22.26
N ALA A 217 15.83 8.18 21.53
CA ALA A 217 17.24 8.40 21.87
C ALA A 217 17.57 9.91 21.93
N MET A 218 17.10 10.66 20.93
CA MET A 218 17.38 12.08 20.86
C MET A 218 16.80 12.89 22.02
N ALA A 219 15.69 12.46 22.64
CA ALA A 219 15.13 13.12 23.81
C ALA A 219 16.09 13.14 25.01
N PHE A 220 17.08 12.23 25.09
CA PHE A 220 18.10 12.23 26.14
C PHE A 220 19.22 13.24 25.89
N LEU A 221 19.57 13.51 24.61
CA LEU A 221 20.60 14.50 24.25
C LEU A 221 20.03 15.90 24.03
N TRP A 222 18.80 15.97 23.53
CA TRP A 222 18.14 17.22 23.11
C TRP A 222 16.79 17.43 23.79
N PRO A 223 16.77 17.52 25.12
CA PRO A 223 15.53 17.64 25.89
C PRO A 223 14.89 19.02 25.69
N SER A 224 13.59 19.06 25.35
CA SER A 224 12.88 20.30 25.00
C SER A 224 12.91 21.39 26.09
N THR A 225 13.00 20.97 27.34
CA THR A 225 12.95 21.85 28.51
C THR A 225 14.31 22.43 28.92
N HIS A 226 15.42 21.89 28.40
CA HIS A 226 16.77 22.33 28.71
C HIS A 226 17.42 23.17 27.60
N LEU A 227 16.72 23.40 26.49
CA LEU A 227 17.20 24.19 25.38
C LEU A 227 17.07 25.69 25.65
N ARG A 228 18.13 26.42 25.40
CA ARG A 228 18.18 27.88 25.64
C ARG A 228 17.42 28.64 24.56
N PRO A 229 16.45 29.53 24.86
CA PRO A 229 15.75 30.31 23.86
C PRO A 229 16.62 31.39 23.21
N LYS A 230 17.58 31.93 23.94
CA LYS A 230 18.54 32.92 23.47
C LYS A 230 19.86 32.21 23.13
N ILE A 231 20.26 32.22 21.88
CA ILE A 231 21.49 31.62 21.36
C ILE A 231 22.25 32.64 20.49
N PRO A 232 23.58 32.49 20.33
CA PRO A 232 24.36 33.30 19.42
C PRO A 232 23.82 33.22 17.98
N GLN A 233 23.96 34.32 17.23
CA GLN A 233 23.46 34.41 15.84
C GLN A 233 24.06 33.33 14.93
N GLN A 234 25.32 32.98 15.14
CA GLN A 234 25.99 31.92 14.40
C GLN A 234 25.34 30.56 14.67
N ALA A 235 25.09 30.19 15.93
CA ALA A 235 24.39 28.96 16.31
C ALA A 235 22.97 28.94 15.72
N LYS A 236 22.26 30.08 15.74
CA LYS A 236 20.94 30.17 15.12
C LYS A 236 20.98 29.95 13.60
N ARG A 237 22.00 30.47 12.91
CA ARG A 237 22.18 30.22 11.47
C ARG A 237 22.41 28.74 11.20
N VAL A 238 23.32 28.09 11.94
CA VAL A 238 23.59 26.66 11.80
C VAL A 238 22.32 25.83 12.01
N LEU A 239 21.58 26.06 13.10
CA LEU A 239 20.33 25.36 13.37
C LEU A 239 19.31 25.56 12.23
N ASN A 240 19.11 26.79 11.78
CA ASN A 240 18.16 27.06 10.69
C ASN A 240 18.60 26.41 9.37
N THR A 241 19.88 26.42 9.05
CA THR A 241 20.41 25.76 7.83
C THR A 241 20.20 24.25 7.90
N VAL A 242 20.58 23.60 9.01
CA VAL A 242 20.37 22.16 9.21
C VAL A 242 18.88 21.82 9.14
N GLY A 243 18.03 22.65 9.76
CA GLY A 243 16.58 22.43 9.70
C GLY A 243 15.99 22.57 8.30
N LEU A 244 16.44 23.58 7.53
CA LEU A 244 16.01 23.77 6.14
C LEU A 244 16.48 22.63 5.23
N VAL A 245 17.74 22.22 5.36
CA VAL A 245 18.27 21.09 4.60
C VAL A 245 17.51 19.81 4.93
N SER A 246 17.28 19.54 6.21
CA SER A 246 16.49 18.37 6.62
C SER A 246 15.05 18.40 6.08
N LEU A 247 14.41 19.58 6.11
CA LEU A 247 13.08 19.78 5.54
C LEU A 247 13.08 19.57 4.03
N ALA A 248 14.05 20.16 3.33
CA ALA A 248 14.18 20.01 1.87
C ALA A 248 14.42 18.55 1.47
N LEU A 249 15.36 17.85 2.14
CA LEU A 249 15.64 16.45 1.87
C LEU A 249 14.41 15.57 2.13
N LEU A 250 13.66 15.84 3.20
CA LEU A 250 12.42 15.11 3.50
C LEU A 250 11.37 15.35 2.41
N LEU A 251 11.15 16.60 2.00
CA LEU A 251 10.19 16.93 0.97
C LEU A 251 10.60 16.32 -0.38
N VAL A 252 11.86 16.45 -0.78
CA VAL A 252 12.38 15.83 -2.00
C VAL A 252 12.18 14.31 -1.96
N SER A 253 12.46 13.66 -0.81
CA SER A 253 12.27 12.22 -0.68
C SER A 253 10.81 11.79 -0.90
N PHE A 254 9.83 12.62 -0.54
CA PHE A 254 8.41 12.32 -0.79
C PHE A 254 8.06 12.24 -2.29
N PHE A 255 8.82 12.93 -3.15
CA PHE A 255 8.58 12.89 -4.59
C PHE A 255 9.37 11.79 -5.30
N ILE A 256 10.60 11.49 -4.86
CA ILE A 256 11.52 10.67 -5.66
C ILE A 256 11.83 9.29 -5.10
N VAL A 257 11.60 9.03 -3.81
CA VAL A 257 12.00 7.76 -3.18
C VAL A 257 10.87 6.75 -3.31
N ASP A 258 10.95 5.94 -4.36
CA ASP A 258 9.99 4.87 -4.61
C ASP A 258 10.13 3.74 -3.57
N ALA A 259 8.99 3.18 -3.13
CA ALA A 259 8.93 2.10 -2.16
C ALA A 259 9.55 0.78 -2.65
N HIS A 260 9.73 0.62 -3.96
CA HIS A 260 10.31 -0.57 -4.58
C HIS A 260 11.84 -0.55 -4.65
N TYR A 261 12.49 0.56 -4.30
CA TYR A 261 13.95 0.61 -4.29
C TYR A 261 14.55 -0.22 -3.16
N THR A 262 15.42 -1.17 -3.50
CA THR A 262 16.19 -1.98 -2.55
C THR A 262 16.91 -1.14 -1.50
N PHE A 263 17.46 0.01 -1.89
CA PHE A 263 18.11 0.99 -1.01
C PHE A 263 17.22 1.38 0.18
N VAL A 264 15.91 1.52 -0.02
CA VAL A 264 14.96 1.94 1.02
C VAL A 264 15.03 1.01 2.24
N TYR A 265 15.03 -0.29 2.01
CA TYR A 265 15.02 -1.31 3.06
C TYR A 265 16.43 -1.66 3.57
N ARG A 266 17.47 -1.41 2.77
CA ARG A 266 18.87 -1.63 3.14
C ARG A 266 19.57 -0.39 3.71
N GLY A 267 18.82 0.44 4.45
CA GLY A 267 19.35 1.60 5.19
C GLY A 267 18.71 2.94 4.81
N GLY A 268 18.08 3.08 3.63
CA GLY A 268 17.45 4.32 3.18
C GLY A 268 16.38 4.81 4.15
N MET A 269 15.51 3.93 4.64
CA MET A 269 14.46 4.30 5.58
C MET A 269 15.01 4.72 6.96
N PHE A 270 16.13 4.11 7.39
CA PHE A 270 16.85 4.56 8.59
C PHE A 270 17.42 5.97 8.39
N LEU A 271 18.02 6.25 7.23
CA LEU A 271 18.53 7.58 6.89
C LEU A 271 17.42 8.63 6.86
N ILE A 272 16.28 8.33 6.25
CA ILE A 272 15.10 9.21 6.26
C ILE A 272 14.61 9.47 7.69
N SER A 273 14.61 8.44 8.54
CA SER A 273 14.25 8.60 9.96
C SER A 273 15.24 9.51 10.71
N LEU A 274 16.53 9.44 10.39
CA LEU A 274 17.55 10.37 10.93
C LEU A 274 17.28 11.80 10.46
N ILE A 275 17.00 12.01 9.18
CA ILE A 275 16.64 13.33 8.64
C ILE A 275 15.41 13.90 9.36
N ALA A 276 14.37 13.07 9.56
CA ALA A 276 13.19 13.46 10.32
C ALA A 276 13.52 13.83 11.78
N VAL A 277 14.40 13.08 12.44
CA VAL A 277 14.85 13.37 13.79
C VAL A 277 15.63 14.69 13.86
N PHE A 278 16.52 14.98 12.90
CA PHE A 278 17.21 16.27 12.83
C PHE A 278 16.20 17.42 12.65
N LEU A 279 15.22 17.26 11.77
CA LEU A 279 14.15 18.24 11.61
C LEU A 279 13.40 18.48 12.92
N ILE A 280 13.01 17.40 13.62
CA ILE A 280 12.31 17.46 14.92
C ILE A 280 13.16 18.21 15.95
N MET A 281 14.47 17.93 16.05
CA MET A 281 15.38 18.61 16.97
C MET A 281 15.39 20.12 16.77
N ILE A 282 15.46 20.55 15.50
CA ILE A 282 15.48 21.98 15.15
C ILE A 282 14.13 22.63 15.45
N VAL A 283 13.03 21.98 15.10
CA VAL A 283 11.66 22.47 15.37
C VAL A 283 11.40 22.58 16.87
N VAL A 284 11.94 21.68 17.67
CA VAL A 284 11.83 21.70 19.11
C VAL A 284 12.66 22.81 19.74
N HIS A 285 13.75 23.26 19.10
CA HIS A 285 14.64 24.24 19.69
C HIS A 285 14.02 25.65 19.71
N PRO A 286 13.82 26.29 20.89
CA PRO A 286 13.10 27.56 21.00
C PRO A 286 13.85 28.75 20.37
N GLY A 287 15.18 28.65 20.21
CA GLY A 287 16.02 29.66 19.56
C GLY A 287 16.07 29.57 18.04
N ALA A 288 15.59 28.44 17.45
CA ALA A 288 15.53 28.29 16.00
C ALA A 288 14.26 28.95 15.40
N SER A 289 14.36 29.40 14.14
CA SER A 289 13.24 30.07 13.48
C SER A 289 12.22 29.09 12.88
N LEU A 290 12.63 27.87 12.59
CA LEU A 290 11.83 26.86 11.85
C LEU A 290 10.53 26.52 12.56
N ASN A 291 10.53 26.49 13.91
CA ASN A 291 9.29 26.29 14.67
C ASN A 291 8.22 27.32 14.29
N LYS A 292 8.61 28.61 14.13
CA LYS A 292 7.68 29.70 13.77
C LYS A 292 7.14 29.51 12.35
N TRP A 293 7.97 29.10 11.42
CA TRP A 293 7.58 28.89 10.01
C TRP A 293 6.61 27.72 9.87
N LEU A 294 6.79 26.67 10.65
CA LEU A 294 5.89 25.53 10.69
C LEU A 294 4.68 25.72 11.62
N THR A 295 4.54 26.91 12.21
CA THR A 295 3.40 27.28 13.04
C THR A 295 2.55 28.33 12.31
N ASN A 296 1.52 27.86 11.63
CA ASN A 296 0.48 28.70 11.01
C ASN A 296 -0.90 28.07 11.26
N PRO A 297 -2.01 28.81 11.04
CA PRO A 297 -3.36 28.31 11.32
C PRO A 297 -3.70 27.02 10.59
N VAL A 298 -3.30 26.88 9.31
CA VAL A 298 -3.57 25.71 8.48
C VAL A 298 -2.81 24.49 9.02
N PHE A 299 -1.51 24.62 9.26
CA PHE A 299 -0.70 23.52 9.79
C PHE A 299 -1.14 23.11 11.19
N THR A 300 -1.51 24.07 12.02
CA THR A 300 -2.04 23.78 13.37
C THR A 300 -3.40 23.09 13.29
N TYR A 301 -4.26 23.48 12.34
CA TYR A 301 -5.58 22.86 12.14
C TYR A 301 -5.43 21.40 11.71
N ILE A 302 -4.68 21.14 10.65
CA ILE A 302 -4.45 19.80 10.11
C ILE A 302 -3.65 18.94 11.11
N GLY A 303 -2.56 19.46 11.67
CA GLY A 303 -1.71 18.71 12.60
C GLY A 303 -2.42 18.23 13.85
N LYS A 304 -3.37 19.02 14.40
CA LYS A 304 -4.20 18.58 15.53
C LYS A 304 -5.20 17.48 15.17
N ARG A 305 -5.55 17.35 13.90
CA ARG A 305 -6.50 16.36 13.34
C ARG A 305 -5.79 15.21 12.63
N SER A 306 -4.46 15.26 12.56
CA SER A 306 -3.67 14.29 11.78
C SER A 306 -3.97 12.83 12.12
N TYR A 307 -4.34 12.53 13.36
CA TYR A 307 -4.76 11.18 13.77
C TYR A 307 -6.09 10.78 13.12
N GLY A 308 -7.11 11.64 13.18
CA GLY A 308 -8.39 11.39 12.51
C GLY A 308 -8.23 11.35 10.99
N ILE A 309 -7.46 12.28 10.41
CA ILE A 309 -7.15 12.30 8.98
C ILE A 309 -6.51 10.98 8.56
N TYR A 310 -5.53 10.47 9.31
CA TYR A 310 -4.88 9.19 9.05
C TYR A 310 -5.88 8.02 9.13
N LEU A 311 -6.79 8.01 10.10
CA LEU A 311 -7.80 6.95 10.23
C LEU A 311 -8.77 6.91 9.05
N TYR A 312 -9.26 8.06 8.57
CA TYR A 312 -10.31 8.11 7.56
C TYR A 312 -9.83 8.16 6.12
N GLN A 313 -8.55 8.49 5.86
CA GLN A 313 -8.04 8.62 4.49
C GLN A 313 -8.25 7.34 3.67
N TYR A 314 -7.90 6.20 4.23
CA TYR A 314 -7.87 4.93 3.52
C TYR A 314 -9.27 4.37 3.24
N PRO A 315 -10.19 4.26 4.24
CA PRO A 315 -11.55 3.82 3.95
C PRO A 315 -12.32 4.78 3.04
N VAL A 316 -12.10 6.09 3.14
CA VAL A 316 -12.73 7.04 2.20
C VAL A 316 -12.29 6.75 0.77
N MET A 317 -11.00 6.54 0.54
CA MET A 317 -10.46 6.17 -0.76
C MET A 317 -11.08 4.86 -1.27
N ILE A 318 -11.01 3.78 -0.48
CA ILE A 318 -11.56 2.46 -0.86
C ILE A 318 -13.06 2.54 -1.18
N PHE A 319 -13.84 3.24 -0.35
CA PHE A 319 -15.28 3.37 -0.56
C PHE A 319 -15.63 4.25 -1.75
N TYR A 320 -14.83 5.27 -2.01
CA TYR A 320 -15.00 6.14 -3.16
C TYR A 320 -14.66 5.41 -4.46
N GLU A 321 -13.53 4.75 -4.53
CA GLU A 321 -13.07 3.96 -5.70
C GLU A 321 -14.03 2.80 -6.02
N ALA A 322 -14.65 2.19 -5.02
CA ALA A 322 -15.65 1.16 -5.24
C ALA A 322 -16.92 1.67 -5.94
N LYS A 323 -17.24 2.96 -5.83
CA LYS A 323 -18.44 3.60 -6.43
C LYS A 323 -18.14 4.36 -7.72
N VAL A 324 -16.96 4.93 -7.84
CA VAL A 324 -16.54 5.73 -8.98
C VAL A 324 -15.60 4.90 -9.85
N LYS A 325 -16.05 4.59 -11.07
CA LYS A 325 -15.36 3.64 -11.97
C LYS A 325 -14.37 4.31 -12.95
N ASN A 326 -14.45 5.63 -13.12
CA ASN A 326 -13.67 6.38 -14.11
C ASN A 326 -12.74 7.42 -13.46
N ILE A 327 -12.07 7.05 -12.37
CA ILE A 327 -11.20 7.95 -11.62
C ILE A 327 -10.04 8.46 -12.47
N ALA A 328 -9.50 7.62 -13.35
CA ALA A 328 -8.38 7.95 -14.21
C ALA A 328 -8.70 9.14 -15.17
N ASP A 329 -9.95 9.29 -15.60
CA ASP A 329 -10.34 10.33 -16.57
C ASP A 329 -10.28 11.75 -15.99
N HIS A 330 -10.60 11.90 -14.69
CA HIS A 330 -10.62 13.18 -14.00
C HIS A 330 -9.90 13.12 -12.64
N LEU A 331 -8.69 12.58 -12.63
CA LEU A 331 -7.90 12.26 -11.43
C LEU A 331 -7.84 13.40 -10.40
N TRP A 332 -7.60 14.65 -10.84
CA TRP A 332 -7.50 15.79 -9.93
C TRP A 332 -8.83 16.18 -9.28
N LEU A 333 -9.94 16.07 -10.01
CA LEU A 333 -11.27 16.32 -9.48
C LEU A 333 -11.63 15.29 -8.41
N HIS A 334 -11.41 14.01 -8.69
CA HIS A 334 -11.67 12.92 -7.75
C HIS A 334 -10.77 13.02 -6.52
N THR A 335 -9.49 13.32 -6.71
CA THR A 335 -8.54 13.58 -5.60
C THR A 335 -9.02 14.72 -4.70
N LEU A 336 -9.50 15.83 -5.27
CA LEU A 336 -10.03 16.95 -4.49
C LEU A 336 -11.27 16.55 -3.68
N ILE A 337 -12.20 15.81 -4.29
CA ILE A 337 -13.42 15.33 -3.62
C ILE A 337 -13.05 14.43 -2.44
N GLU A 338 -12.13 13.49 -2.63
CA GLU A 338 -11.67 12.58 -1.58
C GLU A 338 -10.97 13.32 -0.44
N ILE A 339 -10.13 14.31 -0.73
CA ILE A 339 -9.50 15.15 0.31
C ILE A 339 -10.57 15.87 1.13
N ILE A 340 -11.61 16.42 0.48
CA ILE A 340 -12.71 17.07 1.19
C ILE A 340 -13.46 16.06 2.08
N LEU A 341 -13.79 14.88 1.57
CA LEU A 341 -14.46 13.82 2.32
C LEU A 341 -13.62 13.36 3.52
N ILE A 342 -12.31 13.16 3.34
CA ILE A 342 -11.38 12.80 4.42
C ILE A 342 -11.39 13.87 5.50
N LEU A 343 -11.28 15.16 5.13
CA LEU A 343 -11.27 16.26 6.09
C LEU A 343 -12.61 16.39 6.82
N VAL A 344 -13.73 16.17 6.14
CA VAL A 344 -15.08 16.19 6.75
C VAL A 344 -15.22 15.04 7.75
N CYS A 345 -14.87 13.82 7.39
CA CYS A 345 -14.91 12.67 8.30
C CYS A 345 -14.00 12.88 9.53
N ALA A 346 -12.78 13.36 9.30
CA ALA A 346 -11.84 13.66 10.37
C ALA A 346 -12.34 14.77 11.30
N GLU A 347 -12.97 15.83 10.77
CA GLU A 347 -13.54 16.92 11.56
C GLU A 347 -14.74 16.47 12.39
N ILE A 348 -15.62 15.65 11.83
CA ILE A 348 -16.75 15.05 12.54
C ILE A 348 -16.24 14.22 13.72
N SER A 349 -15.29 13.31 13.44
CA SER A 349 -14.69 12.47 14.47
C SER A 349 -13.99 13.31 15.56
N TYR A 350 -13.25 14.35 15.16
CA TYR A 350 -12.56 15.24 16.09
C TYR A 350 -13.52 15.99 17.02
N ARG A 351 -14.62 16.53 16.47
CA ARG A 351 -15.60 17.31 17.25
C ARG A 351 -16.50 16.45 18.12
N LEU A 352 -16.94 15.30 17.60
CA LEU A 352 -17.90 14.46 18.32
C LEU A 352 -17.24 13.50 19.31
N ILE A 353 -16.02 13.04 19.01
CA ILE A 353 -15.36 11.96 19.77
C ILE A 353 -14.05 12.40 20.39
N ASP A 354 -13.03 12.79 19.59
CA ASP A 354 -11.69 13.01 20.12
C ASP A 354 -11.65 14.13 21.16
N ARG A 355 -12.13 15.33 20.81
CA ARG A 355 -12.08 16.50 21.71
C ARG A 355 -12.92 16.32 22.97
N PRO A 356 -14.20 15.87 22.92
CA PRO A 356 -15.02 15.65 24.11
C PRO A 356 -14.46 14.57 25.04
N LEU A 357 -14.12 13.39 24.49
CA LEU A 357 -13.69 12.25 25.31
C LEU A 357 -12.27 12.42 25.86
N ARG A 358 -11.39 13.14 25.15
CA ARG A 358 -10.06 13.50 25.68
C ARG A 358 -10.14 14.39 26.93
N ASN A 359 -11.13 15.28 26.96
CA ASN A 359 -11.33 16.21 28.08
C ASN A 359 -12.28 15.67 29.15
N PHE A 360 -12.89 14.50 28.93
CA PHE A 360 -13.84 13.90 29.84
C PHE A 360 -13.16 13.39 31.12
N ASP A 361 -13.79 13.64 32.28
CA ASP A 361 -13.37 13.07 33.57
C ASP A 361 -13.95 11.66 33.74
N TYR A 362 -13.17 10.66 33.40
CA TYR A 362 -13.59 9.26 33.47
C TYR A 362 -13.87 8.75 34.89
N SER A 363 -13.45 9.49 35.94
CA SER A 363 -13.84 9.15 37.31
C SER A 363 -15.35 9.33 37.54
N LYS A 364 -15.96 10.22 36.74
CA LYS A 364 -17.40 10.52 36.76
C LYS A 364 -18.23 9.67 35.79
N THR A 365 -17.62 8.69 35.10
CA THR A 365 -18.31 7.89 34.08
C THR A 365 -19.59 7.28 34.63
N TRP A 366 -19.54 6.63 35.78
CA TRP A 366 -20.69 5.96 36.38
C TRP A 366 -21.83 6.92 36.76
N SER A 367 -21.48 8.05 37.36
CA SER A 367 -22.47 9.10 37.69
C SER A 367 -23.08 9.75 36.45
N THR A 368 -22.29 9.94 35.39
CA THR A 368 -22.76 10.47 34.10
C THR A 368 -23.69 9.48 33.42
N VAL A 369 -23.35 8.20 33.38
CA VAL A 369 -24.18 7.13 32.84
C VAL A 369 -25.49 7.01 33.62
N LYS A 370 -25.45 6.97 34.96
CA LYS A 370 -26.68 6.99 35.80
C LYS A 370 -27.54 8.22 35.53
N GLY A 371 -26.91 9.39 35.44
CA GLY A 371 -27.62 10.65 35.12
C GLY A 371 -28.26 10.63 33.73
N TRP A 372 -27.64 9.93 32.78
CA TRP A 372 -28.16 9.76 31.43
C TRP A 372 -29.42 8.89 31.40
N PHE A 373 -29.43 7.78 32.14
CA PHE A 373 -30.59 6.88 32.21
C PHE A 373 -31.80 7.51 32.90
N LYS A 374 -31.58 8.50 33.81
CA LYS A 374 -32.67 9.21 34.47
C LYS A 374 -33.39 10.22 33.56
N LYS A 375 -32.85 10.60 32.41
CA LYS A 375 -33.44 11.55 31.46
C LYS A 375 -34.17 10.82 30.32
N PRO A 376 -35.30 11.34 29.83
CA PRO A 376 -36.01 10.76 28.68
C PRO A 376 -35.11 10.57 27.48
N ILE A 377 -35.30 9.48 26.74
CA ILE A 377 -34.50 9.12 25.55
C ILE A 377 -34.54 10.25 24.49
N LEU A 378 -35.69 10.88 24.31
CA LEU A 378 -35.91 11.99 23.36
C LEU A 378 -35.51 13.36 23.90
N SER A 379 -34.80 13.46 25.03
CA SER A 379 -34.38 14.76 25.54
C SER A 379 -33.38 15.45 24.60
N ARG A 380 -33.48 16.81 24.49
CA ARG A 380 -32.54 17.66 23.73
C ARG A 380 -31.06 17.39 24.02
N GLN A 381 -30.75 16.71 25.12
CA GLN A 381 -29.38 16.38 25.54
C GLN A 381 -28.87 15.03 25.00
N LYS A 382 -29.70 14.29 24.24
CA LYS A 382 -29.38 12.96 23.68
C LYS A 382 -29.63 12.85 22.16
N PRO A 383 -29.37 13.88 21.35
CA PRO A 383 -29.77 13.85 19.92
C PRO A 383 -29.07 12.75 19.13
N PHE A 384 -27.89 12.31 19.60
CA PHE A 384 -27.09 11.29 18.92
C PHE A 384 -27.20 9.89 19.54
N LEU A 385 -28.03 9.70 20.59
CA LEU A 385 -28.13 8.41 21.28
C LEU A 385 -28.74 7.34 20.37
N ILE A 386 -29.91 7.61 19.79
CA ILE A 386 -30.60 6.65 18.92
C ILE A 386 -29.78 6.38 17.66
N PRO A 387 -29.32 7.40 16.90
CA PRO A 387 -28.44 7.16 15.75
C PRO A 387 -27.17 6.41 16.11
N GLY A 388 -26.54 6.71 17.26
CA GLY A 388 -25.34 6.02 17.72
C GLY A 388 -25.60 4.54 18.07
N LEU A 389 -26.73 4.24 18.75
CA LEU A 389 -27.11 2.86 19.06
C LEU A 389 -27.43 2.06 17.79
N LEU A 390 -28.15 2.67 16.83
CA LEU A 390 -28.42 2.04 15.53
C LEU A 390 -27.12 1.77 14.77
N LEU A 391 -26.20 2.72 14.76
CA LEU A 391 -24.89 2.53 14.12
C LEU A 391 -24.09 1.37 14.74
N VAL A 392 -24.06 1.29 16.08
CA VAL A 392 -23.43 0.17 16.80
C VAL A 392 -24.13 -1.15 16.50
N LEU A 393 -25.46 -1.17 16.47
CA LEU A 393 -26.23 -2.37 16.15
C LEU A 393 -25.91 -2.87 14.74
N VAL A 394 -25.90 -1.99 13.76
CA VAL A 394 -25.52 -2.34 12.37
C VAL A 394 -24.09 -2.88 12.29
N ALA A 395 -23.15 -2.21 12.98
CA ALA A 395 -21.76 -2.67 13.01
C ALA A 395 -21.63 -4.05 13.67
N LEU A 396 -22.32 -4.28 14.80
CA LEU A 396 -22.36 -5.58 15.48
C LEU A 396 -22.99 -6.66 14.59
N THR A 397 -24.09 -6.35 13.91
CA THR A 397 -24.70 -7.25 12.93
C THR A 397 -23.69 -7.63 11.86
N GLY A 398 -23.01 -6.65 11.25
CA GLY A 398 -21.96 -6.91 10.26
C GLY A 398 -20.82 -7.76 10.82
N PHE A 399 -20.36 -7.47 12.03
CA PHE A 399 -19.31 -8.27 12.69
C PHE A 399 -19.75 -9.72 12.93
N VAL A 400 -20.99 -9.97 13.37
CA VAL A 400 -21.52 -11.31 13.64
C VAL A 400 -21.68 -12.10 12.35
N ILE A 401 -22.31 -11.51 11.33
CA ILE A 401 -22.57 -12.19 10.04
C ILE A 401 -21.32 -12.27 9.16
N ALA A 402 -20.26 -11.51 9.46
CA ALA A 402 -19.02 -11.54 8.70
C ALA A 402 -18.47 -12.95 8.59
N PRO A 403 -18.26 -13.46 7.38
CA PRO A 403 -17.71 -14.79 7.18
C PRO A 403 -16.25 -14.82 7.61
N SER A 404 -15.84 -15.94 8.20
CA SER A 404 -14.45 -16.11 8.64
C SER A 404 -13.51 -16.45 7.48
N ASN A 405 -14.03 -16.94 6.35
CA ASN A 405 -13.29 -17.32 5.14
C ASN A 405 -14.25 -17.57 3.95
N HIS A 406 -15.31 -16.80 3.78
CA HIS A 406 -16.17 -16.96 2.61
C HIS A 406 -15.77 -16.00 1.49
N VAL A 407 -15.17 -16.55 0.48
CA VAL A 407 -15.08 -15.97 -0.85
C VAL A 407 -16.51 -15.93 -1.41
N THR A 408 -16.96 -14.81 -1.96
CA THR A 408 -18.27 -14.76 -2.65
C THR A 408 -18.29 -15.80 -3.79
N ALA A 409 -19.46 -16.19 -4.26
CA ALA A 409 -19.54 -17.14 -5.37
C ALA A 409 -18.74 -16.66 -6.58
N GLU A 410 -18.79 -15.36 -6.89
CA GLU A 410 -18.00 -14.71 -7.95
C GLU A 410 -16.50 -14.73 -7.66
N GLN A 411 -16.10 -14.39 -6.44
CA GLN A 411 -14.69 -14.48 -6.02
C GLN A 411 -14.18 -15.91 -6.04
N LYS A 412 -15.02 -16.88 -5.65
CA LYS A 412 -14.67 -18.29 -5.73
C LYS A 412 -14.51 -18.74 -7.17
N GLN A 413 -15.43 -18.36 -8.04
CA GLN A 413 -15.34 -18.63 -9.47
C GLN A 413 -14.10 -17.98 -10.09
N MET A 414 -13.80 -16.73 -9.71
CA MET A 414 -12.58 -16.04 -10.14
C MET A 414 -11.31 -16.70 -9.60
N GLN A 415 -11.29 -17.13 -8.32
CA GLN A 415 -10.15 -17.88 -7.77
C GLN A 415 -9.97 -19.25 -8.41
N GLU A 416 -11.05 -19.99 -8.64
CA GLU A 416 -11.00 -21.27 -9.36
C GLU A 416 -10.49 -21.05 -10.80
N GLN A 417 -10.93 -19.98 -11.45
CA GLN A 417 -10.44 -19.63 -12.79
C GLN A 417 -8.96 -19.23 -12.79
N ILE A 418 -8.51 -18.45 -11.80
CA ILE A 418 -7.09 -18.10 -11.60
C ILE A 418 -6.24 -19.36 -11.39
N LEU A 419 -6.69 -20.30 -10.56
CA LEU A 419 -5.99 -21.56 -10.33
C LEU A 419 -5.92 -22.39 -11.62
N LYS A 420 -7.05 -22.56 -12.32
CA LYS A 420 -7.10 -23.25 -13.59
C LYS A 420 -6.18 -22.62 -14.64
N ASN A 421 -6.18 -21.29 -14.75
CA ASN A 421 -5.34 -20.57 -15.69
C ASN A 421 -3.85 -20.62 -15.32
N ARG A 422 -3.52 -20.72 -14.02
CA ARG A 422 -2.15 -21.01 -13.58
C ARG A 422 -1.70 -22.40 -14.03
N GLU A 423 -2.55 -23.40 -13.89
CA GLU A 423 -2.27 -24.77 -14.40
C GLU A 423 -2.03 -24.75 -15.92
N VAL A 424 -2.84 -23.97 -16.66
CA VAL A 424 -2.64 -23.76 -18.10
C VAL A 424 -1.30 -23.09 -18.40
N SER A 425 -0.97 -22.01 -17.68
CA SER A 425 0.33 -21.33 -17.81
C SER A 425 1.51 -22.28 -17.58
N GLU A 426 1.44 -23.10 -16.51
CA GLU A 426 2.47 -24.11 -16.24
C GLU A 426 2.49 -25.22 -17.30
N ALA A 427 1.33 -25.63 -17.82
CA ALA A 427 1.24 -26.64 -18.89
C ALA A 427 1.92 -26.16 -20.18
N THR A 428 1.68 -24.91 -20.61
CA THR A 428 2.34 -24.35 -21.81
C THR A 428 3.87 -24.33 -21.69
N LYS A 429 4.38 -24.00 -20.49
CA LYS A 429 5.83 -24.04 -20.20
C LYS A 429 6.40 -25.46 -20.28
N LYS A 430 5.71 -26.43 -19.64
CA LYS A 430 6.15 -27.84 -19.67
C LYS A 430 6.10 -28.45 -21.07
N GLU A 431 5.06 -28.14 -21.85
CA GLU A 431 4.94 -28.59 -23.23
C GLU A 431 6.07 -28.03 -24.09
N ALA A 432 6.41 -26.74 -23.96
CA ALA A 432 7.50 -26.10 -24.65
C ALA A 432 8.89 -26.66 -24.25
N GLN A 433 9.09 -26.96 -22.95
CA GLN A 433 10.30 -27.64 -22.49
C GLN A 433 10.47 -29.03 -23.07
N LYS A 434 9.42 -29.85 -23.05
CA LYS A 434 9.44 -31.19 -23.65
C LYS A 434 9.74 -31.14 -25.15
N ALA A 435 9.10 -30.23 -25.89
CA ALA A 435 9.36 -30.07 -27.32
C ALA A 435 10.83 -29.71 -27.60
N LYS A 436 11.45 -28.90 -26.71
CA LYS A 436 12.87 -28.56 -26.81
C LYS A 436 13.79 -29.75 -26.50
N GLU A 437 13.53 -30.48 -25.42
CA GLU A 437 14.30 -31.67 -25.03
C GLU A 437 14.25 -32.76 -26.13
N THR A 438 13.09 -32.91 -26.77
CA THR A 438 12.92 -33.84 -27.90
C THR A 438 13.71 -33.38 -29.15
N ALA A 439 13.79 -32.06 -29.36
CA ALA A 439 14.58 -31.49 -30.46
C ALA A 439 16.09 -31.62 -30.22
N ASP A 440 16.55 -31.44 -28.97
CA ASP A 440 17.96 -31.54 -28.60
C ASP A 440 18.44 -33.01 -28.48
N SER A 441 17.54 -33.96 -28.21
CA SER A 441 17.86 -35.40 -28.12
C SER A 441 17.79 -36.14 -29.46
N GLY A 442 17.33 -35.51 -30.53
CA GLY A 442 17.23 -36.05 -31.87
C GLY A 442 18.54 -36.01 -32.61
N THR A 443 19.41 -36.99 -32.34
CA THR A 443 20.61 -37.31 -33.14
C THR A 443 20.20 -37.76 -34.54
N SER A 444 20.74 -37.07 -35.54
CA SER A 444 21.05 -37.57 -36.89
C SER A 444 20.15 -38.70 -37.43
N GLY A 445 19.09 -38.34 -38.12
CA GLY A 445 18.33 -39.23 -39.00
C GLY A 445 17.88 -38.41 -40.19
N THR A 446 18.52 -38.72 -41.33
CA THR A 446 18.26 -38.36 -42.72
C THR A 446 16.98 -37.58 -43.02
N ALA A 447 17.15 -36.39 -43.56
CA ALA A 447 16.13 -35.60 -44.19
C ALA A 447 15.52 -36.38 -45.39
N GLU A 448 14.32 -36.86 -45.25
CA GLU A 448 13.46 -37.11 -46.38
C GLU A 448 12.57 -35.92 -46.63
N THR A 449 12.85 -35.21 -47.69
CA THR A 449 11.98 -34.28 -48.37
C THR A 449 10.75 -35.04 -48.88
N THR A 450 9.63 -34.88 -48.17
CA THR A 450 8.34 -35.26 -48.75
C THR A 450 7.52 -34.01 -49.03
N ASP A 451 7.26 -33.87 -50.28
CA ASP A 451 6.49 -32.88 -50.99
C ASP A 451 5.02 -32.85 -50.55
N SER A 452 4.42 -31.68 -50.72
CA SER A 452 3.04 -31.33 -50.45
C SER A 452 2.02 -32.39 -50.92
N SER A 453 1.34 -33.03 -49.96
CA SER A 453 0.02 -33.59 -50.18
C SER A 453 -0.79 -33.56 -48.89
N SER A 454 -2.01 -33.07 -48.98
CA SER A 454 -3.09 -32.96 -48.00
C SER A 454 -3.02 -34.01 -46.88
N GLU A 455 -2.42 -33.63 -45.73
CA GLU A 455 -2.64 -34.35 -44.48
C GLU A 455 -4.12 -34.16 -44.08
N GLU A 456 -4.89 -35.26 -44.13
CA GLU A 456 -6.16 -35.33 -43.40
C GLU A 456 -5.86 -35.04 -41.92
N LEU A 457 -6.15 -33.81 -41.50
CA LEU A 457 -6.02 -33.39 -40.11
C LEU A 457 -6.86 -34.32 -39.22
N ASP A 458 -6.28 -34.77 -38.11
CA ASP A 458 -6.97 -35.51 -37.07
C ASP A 458 -8.36 -34.89 -36.83
N PRO A 459 -9.45 -35.69 -36.86
CA PRO A 459 -10.81 -35.21 -36.69
C PRO A 459 -11.01 -34.36 -35.42
N GLN A 460 -10.23 -34.60 -34.37
CA GLN A 460 -10.23 -33.78 -33.13
C GLN A 460 -9.64 -32.39 -33.40
N LEU A 461 -8.55 -32.30 -34.13
CA LEU A 461 -7.92 -31.03 -34.48
C LEU A 461 -8.80 -30.20 -35.42
N GLN A 462 -9.52 -30.86 -36.36
CA GLN A 462 -10.50 -30.19 -37.20
C GLN A 462 -11.69 -29.64 -36.41
N ALA A 463 -12.19 -30.40 -35.44
CA ALA A 463 -13.27 -29.94 -34.56
C ALA A 463 -12.84 -28.74 -33.72
N GLN A 464 -11.63 -28.76 -33.14
CA GLN A 464 -11.07 -27.64 -32.40
C GLN A 464 -10.90 -26.38 -33.26
N ARG A 465 -10.41 -26.52 -34.51
CA ARG A 465 -10.28 -25.37 -35.41
C ARG A 465 -11.64 -24.73 -35.73
N LYS A 466 -12.67 -25.54 -36.01
CA LYS A 466 -14.04 -25.06 -36.26
C LYS A 466 -14.63 -24.35 -35.04
N GLU A 467 -14.32 -24.83 -33.84
CA GLU A 467 -14.70 -24.15 -32.62
C GLU A 467 -14.03 -22.77 -32.51
N MET A 468 -12.73 -22.66 -32.87
CA MET A 468 -12.02 -21.38 -32.89
C MET A 468 -12.57 -20.41 -33.94
N GLU A 469 -12.92 -20.91 -35.14
CA GLU A 469 -13.59 -20.12 -36.18
C GLU A 469 -14.88 -19.49 -35.66
N SER A 470 -15.72 -20.28 -35.01
CA SER A 470 -17.01 -19.79 -34.46
C SER A 470 -16.82 -18.86 -33.25
N THR A 471 -15.88 -19.17 -32.38
CA THR A 471 -15.65 -18.41 -31.12
C THR A 471 -15.08 -17.03 -31.39
N TYR A 472 -14.12 -16.93 -32.33
CA TYR A 472 -13.41 -15.69 -32.64
C TYR A 472 -13.92 -14.97 -33.88
N GLY A 473 -14.83 -15.59 -34.65
CA GLY A 473 -15.29 -15.08 -35.94
C GLY A 473 -14.15 -14.96 -36.96
N LEU A 474 -13.25 -15.94 -37.01
CA LEU A 474 -12.09 -16.01 -37.90
C LEU A 474 -12.37 -16.97 -39.05
N SER A 475 -11.71 -16.77 -40.20
CA SER A 475 -11.73 -17.75 -41.28
C SER A 475 -10.82 -18.94 -40.97
N GLU A 476 -11.03 -20.07 -41.69
CA GLU A 476 -10.17 -21.26 -41.58
C GLU A 476 -8.69 -20.93 -41.78
N GLU A 477 -8.38 -20.07 -42.75
CA GLU A 477 -7.02 -19.61 -43.05
C GLU A 477 -6.43 -18.80 -41.88
N GLN A 478 -7.24 -17.95 -41.25
CA GLN A 478 -6.83 -17.15 -40.10
C GLN A 478 -6.56 -18.03 -38.86
N VAL A 479 -7.40 -19.04 -38.63
CA VAL A 479 -7.18 -20.01 -37.55
C VAL A 479 -5.92 -20.82 -37.83
N ALA A 480 -5.71 -21.28 -39.09
CA ALA A 480 -4.48 -21.98 -39.49
C ALA A 480 -3.22 -21.11 -39.33
N ALA A 481 -3.32 -19.80 -39.56
CA ALA A 481 -2.24 -18.84 -39.30
C ALA A 481 -1.98 -18.70 -37.80
N ALA A 482 -3.03 -18.56 -36.98
CA ALA A 482 -2.91 -18.47 -35.53
C ALA A 482 -2.20 -19.68 -34.91
N TYR A 483 -2.51 -20.88 -35.37
CA TYR A 483 -1.89 -22.15 -34.94
C TYR A 483 -0.39 -22.26 -35.27
N LYS A 484 0.11 -21.47 -36.23
CA LYS A 484 1.54 -21.40 -36.57
C LYS A 484 2.31 -20.42 -35.74
N LEU A 485 1.66 -19.43 -35.12
CA LEU A 485 2.30 -18.39 -34.34
C LEU A 485 3.01 -18.98 -33.10
N LYS A 486 4.26 -18.59 -32.93
CA LYS A 486 5.09 -18.97 -31.80
C LYS A 486 5.58 -17.69 -31.14
N PHE A 487 5.22 -17.48 -29.89
CA PHE A 487 5.61 -16.32 -29.10
C PHE A 487 5.62 -16.65 -27.60
N THR A 488 6.16 -15.77 -26.78
CA THR A 488 6.00 -15.83 -25.32
C THR A 488 5.12 -14.68 -24.85
N ALA A 489 4.04 -14.99 -24.14
CA ALA A 489 3.18 -14.02 -23.49
C ALA A 489 3.56 -13.93 -22.01
N PHE A 490 3.97 -12.74 -21.56
CA PHE A 490 4.41 -12.47 -20.20
C PHE A 490 3.53 -11.38 -19.56
N GLY A 491 2.77 -11.73 -18.51
CA GLY A 491 1.78 -10.77 -18.04
C GLY A 491 1.30 -10.91 -16.60
N ASP A 492 0.35 -10.03 -16.28
CA ASP A 492 -0.32 -9.96 -14.98
C ASP A 492 -1.66 -10.72 -14.95
N SER A 493 -2.56 -10.37 -14.02
CA SER A 493 -3.85 -11.04 -13.83
C SER A 493 -4.78 -10.93 -15.03
N VAL A 494 -4.70 -9.86 -15.82
CA VAL A 494 -5.54 -9.67 -17.02
C VAL A 494 -5.14 -10.70 -18.09
N MET A 495 -3.84 -10.80 -18.38
CA MET A 495 -3.32 -11.80 -19.30
C MET A 495 -3.52 -13.23 -18.76
N LEU A 496 -3.31 -13.46 -17.47
CA LEU A 496 -3.60 -14.74 -16.84
C LEU A 496 -5.06 -15.14 -17.04
N GLY A 497 -5.99 -14.18 -16.92
CA GLY A 497 -7.41 -14.42 -17.19
C GLY A 497 -7.67 -15.00 -18.59
N ALA A 498 -6.92 -14.58 -19.59
CA ALA A 498 -7.04 -15.02 -20.98
C ALA A 498 -6.14 -16.22 -21.33
N ALA A 499 -5.37 -16.79 -20.39
CA ALA A 499 -4.36 -17.82 -20.69
C ALA A 499 -4.92 -19.05 -21.40
N GLN A 500 -6.12 -19.53 -21.02
CA GLN A 500 -6.78 -20.65 -21.70
C GLN A 500 -7.14 -20.28 -23.15
N ASN A 501 -7.75 -19.12 -23.37
CA ASN A 501 -8.10 -18.63 -24.69
C ASN A 501 -6.86 -18.47 -25.60
N MET A 502 -5.74 -18.01 -25.01
CA MET A 502 -4.47 -17.90 -25.72
C MET A 502 -3.91 -19.29 -26.10
N LYS A 503 -3.99 -20.27 -25.18
CA LYS A 503 -3.55 -21.64 -25.45
C LYS A 503 -4.39 -22.28 -26.60
N ASP A 504 -5.71 -22.06 -26.57
CA ASP A 504 -6.64 -22.64 -27.53
C ASP A 504 -6.42 -22.08 -28.95
N LEU A 505 -6.25 -20.75 -29.07
CA LEU A 505 -6.03 -20.08 -30.35
C LEU A 505 -4.57 -20.15 -30.85
N PHE A 506 -3.60 -20.17 -29.91
CA PHE A 506 -2.16 -20.17 -30.18
C PHE A 506 -1.47 -21.37 -29.51
N PRO A 507 -1.65 -22.60 -29.96
CA PRO A 507 -1.15 -23.78 -29.25
C PRO A 507 0.38 -23.86 -29.14
N LYS A 508 1.14 -23.06 -29.90
CA LYS A 508 2.61 -22.97 -29.84
C LYS A 508 3.11 -21.82 -28.94
N ALA A 509 2.21 -21.03 -28.35
CA ALA A 509 2.59 -19.94 -27.47
C ALA A 509 2.96 -20.46 -26.08
N VAL A 510 3.98 -19.83 -25.46
CA VAL A 510 4.30 -19.98 -24.04
C VAL A 510 3.61 -18.85 -23.30
N VAL A 511 2.78 -19.16 -22.33
CA VAL A 511 2.12 -18.16 -21.49
C VAL A 511 2.71 -18.21 -20.09
N ASP A 512 3.33 -17.12 -19.64
CA ASP A 512 3.78 -16.94 -18.26
C ASP A 512 3.12 -15.69 -17.67
N ALA A 513 2.00 -15.89 -17.00
CA ALA A 513 1.24 -14.83 -16.37
C ALA A 513 0.91 -15.17 -14.91
N ASN A 514 0.86 -14.15 -14.06
CA ASN A 514 0.53 -14.33 -12.66
C ASN A 514 -0.15 -13.07 -12.08
N VAL A 515 -0.99 -13.27 -11.07
CA VAL A 515 -1.63 -12.14 -10.36
C VAL A 515 -0.58 -11.22 -9.73
N ASN A 516 -0.89 -9.94 -9.63
CA ASN A 516 -0.07 -8.89 -9.00
C ASN A 516 1.34 -8.69 -9.59
N ARG A 517 1.61 -9.24 -10.76
CA ARG A 517 2.91 -9.09 -11.40
C ARG A 517 3.13 -7.64 -11.82
N GLN A 518 4.31 -7.11 -11.52
CA GLN A 518 4.73 -5.75 -11.85
C GLN A 518 6.03 -5.76 -12.64
N VAL A 519 6.33 -4.67 -13.37
CA VAL A 519 7.53 -4.56 -14.21
C VAL A 519 8.81 -4.77 -13.39
N TYR A 520 8.94 -4.08 -12.25
CA TYR A 520 10.16 -4.12 -11.43
C TYR A 520 10.48 -5.51 -10.85
N SER A 521 9.46 -6.32 -10.56
CA SER A 521 9.63 -7.67 -9.99
C SER A 521 9.77 -8.76 -11.05
N SER A 522 9.73 -8.39 -12.33
CA SER A 522 9.66 -9.33 -13.44
C SER A 522 10.99 -9.57 -14.14
N VAL A 523 12.01 -8.74 -13.91
CA VAL A 523 13.30 -8.80 -14.60
C VAL A 523 13.97 -10.17 -14.45
N ASP A 524 14.04 -10.69 -13.23
CA ASP A 524 14.67 -11.99 -12.97
C ASP A 524 13.85 -13.16 -13.49
N LEU A 525 12.52 -13.03 -13.54
CA LEU A 525 11.62 -14.04 -14.12
C LEU A 525 11.82 -14.13 -15.64
N VAL A 526 11.96 -13.00 -16.33
CA VAL A 526 12.26 -12.96 -17.77
C VAL A 526 13.61 -13.61 -18.06
N LYS A 527 14.67 -13.29 -17.29
CA LYS A 527 15.98 -13.95 -17.42
C LYS A 527 15.90 -15.45 -17.17
N GLN A 528 15.08 -15.88 -16.23
CA GLN A 528 14.85 -17.32 -15.98
C GLN A 528 14.19 -18.01 -17.17
N LEU A 529 13.15 -17.40 -17.78
CA LEU A 529 12.52 -17.92 -18.99
C LEU A 529 13.50 -18.00 -20.15
N ASP A 530 14.35 -17.00 -20.32
CA ASP A 530 15.40 -16.99 -21.34
C ASP A 530 16.41 -18.13 -21.13
N THR A 531 16.92 -18.29 -19.91
CA THR A 531 17.84 -19.40 -19.55
C THR A 531 17.23 -20.77 -19.81
N GLN A 532 15.90 -20.91 -19.57
CA GLN A 532 15.17 -22.14 -19.86
C GLN A 532 14.85 -22.31 -21.35
N GLY A 533 15.12 -21.30 -22.19
CA GLY A 533 14.80 -21.28 -23.62
C GLY A 533 13.32 -21.24 -23.90
N LEU A 534 12.54 -20.68 -22.99
CA LEU A 534 11.09 -20.48 -23.09
C LEU A 534 10.72 -19.07 -23.56
N LEU A 535 11.70 -18.19 -23.71
CA LEU A 535 11.49 -16.83 -24.19
C LEU A 535 11.60 -16.81 -25.73
N ASN A 536 10.48 -16.95 -26.39
CA ASN A 536 10.38 -16.92 -27.87
C ASN A 536 10.46 -15.47 -28.39
N ASP A 537 10.64 -15.32 -29.67
CA ASP A 537 10.50 -14.07 -30.43
C ASP A 537 9.27 -14.19 -31.36
N PRO A 538 8.29 -13.27 -31.29
CA PRO A 538 8.21 -12.10 -30.40
C PRO A 538 7.79 -12.42 -28.96
N VAL A 539 7.93 -11.41 -28.07
CA VAL A 539 7.39 -11.42 -26.72
C VAL A 539 6.20 -10.47 -26.62
N ILE A 540 5.09 -10.96 -26.10
CA ILE A 540 3.92 -10.13 -25.76
C ILE A 540 3.96 -9.84 -24.27
N VAL A 541 3.95 -8.57 -23.89
CA VAL A 541 3.98 -8.13 -22.49
C VAL A 541 2.64 -7.49 -22.11
N GLY A 542 2.01 -8.00 -21.06
CA GLY A 542 0.78 -7.45 -20.48
C GLY A 542 1.01 -7.08 -19.02
N LEU A 543 1.76 -5.99 -18.77
CA LEU A 543 2.08 -5.47 -17.45
C LEU A 543 1.74 -3.98 -17.35
N GLY A 544 1.43 -3.51 -16.14
CA GLY A 544 1.13 -2.11 -15.83
C GLY A 544 -0.22 -1.91 -15.17
N THR A 545 -1.08 -2.92 -15.11
CA THR A 545 -2.38 -2.84 -14.43
C THR A 545 -2.21 -2.70 -12.91
N ASN A 546 -1.17 -3.34 -12.35
CA ASN A 546 -0.93 -3.39 -10.90
C ASN A 546 -0.04 -2.24 -10.38
N GLY A 547 0.32 -1.28 -11.20
CA GLY A 547 1.12 -0.12 -10.83
C GLY A 547 1.92 0.46 -11.99
N ASP A 548 2.40 1.67 -11.79
CA ASP A 548 3.30 2.33 -12.74
C ASP A 548 4.75 1.84 -12.58
N PHE A 549 5.56 2.22 -13.53
CA PHE A 549 7.00 1.95 -13.57
C PHE A 549 7.75 3.21 -14.01
N ASN A 550 9.00 3.31 -13.62
CA ASN A 550 9.88 4.38 -14.07
C ASN A 550 10.78 3.93 -15.24
N ASP A 551 11.44 4.91 -15.89
CA ASP A 551 12.30 4.64 -17.06
C ASP A 551 13.42 3.64 -16.76
N SER A 552 13.98 3.61 -15.55
CA SER A 552 15.03 2.65 -15.17
C SER A 552 14.46 1.23 -15.06
N GLN A 553 13.33 1.06 -14.40
CA GLN A 553 12.68 -0.25 -14.25
C GLN A 553 12.28 -0.83 -15.61
N PHE A 554 11.78 0.04 -16.50
CA PHE A 554 11.47 -0.35 -17.87
C PHE A 554 12.73 -0.72 -18.67
N ALA A 555 13.80 0.07 -18.56
CA ALA A 555 15.06 -0.22 -19.25
C ALA A 555 15.68 -1.55 -18.80
N ASP A 556 15.65 -1.84 -17.47
CA ASP A 556 16.12 -3.11 -16.92
C ASP A 556 15.31 -4.30 -17.46
N PHE A 557 13.98 -4.10 -17.60
CA PHE A 557 13.09 -5.12 -18.15
C PHE A 557 13.34 -5.36 -19.65
N MET A 558 13.45 -4.29 -20.46
CA MET A 558 13.77 -4.39 -21.88
C MET A 558 15.15 -5.01 -22.12
N ALA A 559 16.15 -4.68 -21.29
CA ALA A 559 17.47 -5.29 -21.34
C ALA A 559 17.42 -6.81 -21.09
N ALA A 560 16.52 -7.28 -20.22
CA ALA A 560 16.31 -8.72 -19.99
C ALA A 560 15.62 -9.42 -21.18
N LEU A 561 14.83 -8.70 -22.00
CA LEU A 561 14.22 -9.21 -23.22
C LEU A 561 15.21 -9.25 -24.40
N GLY A 562 16.30 -8.47 -24.35
CA GLY A 562 17.28 -8.38 -25.43
C GLY A 562 16.71 -7.74 -26.69
N ASP A 563 17.17 -8.20 -27.86
CA ASP A 563 16.78 -7.65 -29.17
C ASP A 563 15.45 -8.21 -29.72
N ARG A 564 14.73 -8.99 -28.92
CA ARG A 564 13.46 -9.60 -29.33
C ARG A 564 12.43 -8.52 -29.65
N LYS A 565 11.56 -8.80 -30.58
CA LYS A 565 10.39 -7.95 -30.89
C LYS A 565 9.41 -8.01 -29.73
N VAL A 566 9.07 -6.87 -29.17
CA VAL A 566 8.20 -6.73 -28.00
C VAL A 566 6.89 -6.07 -28.40
N TYR A 567 5.79 -6.75 -28.13
CA TYR A 567 4.45 -6.19 -28.22
C TYR A 567 3.93 -5.94 -26.80
N TRP A 568 3.73 -4.69 -26.43
CA TRP A 568 3.23 -4.35 -25.11
C TRP A 568 1.77 -3.95 -25.15
N VAL A 569 0.93 -4.71 -24.44
CA VAL A 569 -0.50 -4.42 -24.31
C VAL A 569 -0.67 -3.27 -23.32
N ASN A 570 -1.23 -2.15 -23.76
CA ASN A 570 -1.50 -1.05 -22.87
C ASN A 570 -2.70 -1.35 -21.92
N VAL A 571 -2.86 -0.53 -20.89
CA VAL A 571 -3.76 -0.83 -19.76
C VAL A 571 -5.16 -0.26 -20.01
N HIS A 572 -6.19 -1.10 -19.85
CA HIS A 572 -7.58 -0.67 -19.65
C HIS A 572 -8.01 -1.04 -18.21
N ALA A 573 -8.01 -0.05 -17.34
CA ALA A 573 -8.36 -0.14 -15.93
C ALA A 573 -8.82 1.24 -15.43
N PRO A 574 -10.00 1.73 -15.85
CA PRO A 574 -10.43 3.11 -15.62
C PRO A 574 -10.63 3.46 -14.14
N SER A 575 -10.78 2.48 -13.26
CA SER A 575 -10.78 2.65 -11.81
C SER A 575 -9.38 2.77 -11.21
N VAL A 576 -8.31 2.43 -11.96
CA VAL A 576 -6.92 2.46 -11.49
C VAL A 576 -6.27 3.81 -11.81
N ARG A 577 -5.80 4.51 -10.78
CA ARG A 577 -5.26 5.88 -10.87
C ARG A 577 -4.05 6.02 -11.78
N THR A 578 -3.26 4.95 -11.92
CA THR A 578 -2.01 4.94 -12.70
C THR A 578 -2.22 4.60 -14.18
N GLN A 579 -3.42 4.19 -14.61
CA GLN A 579 -3.71 3.81 -16.00
C GLN A 579 -3.15 4.79 -17.03
N ASN A 580 -3.54 6.08 -16.93
CA ASN A 580 -3.16 7.08 -17.91
C ASN A 580 -1.66 7.40 -17.89
N VAL A 581 -1.03 7.28 -16.70
CA VAL A 581 0.42 7.46 -16.55
C VAL A 581 1.16 6.32 -17.24
N VAL A 582 0.75 5.07 -17.01
CA VAL A 582 1.33 3.89 -17.66
C VAL A 582 1.18 3.97 -19.17
N ASN A 583 -0.02 4.25 -19.67
CA ASN A 583 -0.29 4.32 -21.11
C ASN A 583 0.51 5.45 -21.79
N SER A 584 0.62 6.61 -21.14
CA SER A 584 1.46 7.71 -21.63
C SER A 584 2.95 7.35 -21.62
N SER A 585 3.42 6.66 -20.59
CA SER A 585 4.81 6.19 -20.51
C SER A 585 5.10 5.18 -21.63
N LEU A 586 4.23 4.19 -21.84
CA LEU A 586 4.36 3.21 -22.93
C LEU A 586 4.42 3.88 -24.30
N THR A 587 3.51 4.84 -24.57
CA THR A 587 3.50 5.61 -25.83
C THR A 587 4.79 6.37 -26.07
N ASN A 588 5.38 6.94 -25.02
CA ASN A 588 6.65 7.67 -25.11
C ASN A 588 7.85 6.73 -25.24
N LEU A 589 7.83 5.58 -24.57
CA LEU A 589 8.88 4.57 -24.64
C LEU A 589 8.92 3.88 -26.01
N ALA A 590 7.75 3.62 -26.63
CA ALA A 590 7.69 3.10 -27.99
C ALA A 590 8.37 3.98 -29.06
N LYS A 591 8.56 5.28 -28.76
CA LYS A 591 9.35 6.18 -29.62
C LYS A 591 10.86 6.06 -29.42
N LYS A 592 11.30 5.43 -28.31
CA LYS A 592 12.71 5.30 -27.92
C LYS A 592 13.28 3.90 -28.23
N TYR A 593 12.42 2.89 -28.32
CA TYR A 593 12.79 1.49 -28.51
C TYR A 593 12.23 0.99 -29.84
N ASP A 594 13.07 0.77 -30.84
CA ASP A 594 12.67 0.33 -32.18
C ASP A 594 12.01 -1.06 -32.20
N ASN A 595 12.35 -1.88 -31.22
CA ASN A 595 11.78 -3.23 -31.06
C ASN A 595 10.48 -3.27 -30.21
N LEU A 596 9.94 -2.11 -29.80
CA LEU A 596 8.71 -2.02 -29.00
C LEU A 596 7.52 -1.53 -29.83
N THR A 597 6.47 -2.32 -29.86
CA THR A 597 5.17 -1.99 -30.47
C THR A 597 4.07 -2.04 -29.41
N ILE A 598 3.17 -1.05 -29.39
CA ILE A 598 2.04 -1.04 -28.46
C ILE A 598 0.82 -1.69 -29.08
N ILE A 599 0.21 -2.63 -28.36
CA ILE A 599 -1.12 -3.16 -28.65
C ILE A 599 -2.12 -2.31 -27.90
N ASP A 600 -2.96 -1.56 -28.62
CA ASP A 600 -3.87 -0.58 -28.01
C ASP A 600 -5.16 -1.25 -27.49
N TRP A 601 -5.01 -2.03 -26.41
CA TRP A 601 -6.13 -2.62 -25.69
C TRP A 601 -7.01 -1.54 -25.05
N HIS A 602 -6.43 -0.44 -24.59
CA HIS A 602 -7.17 0.64 -23.93
C HIS A 602 -8.26 1.22 -24.84
N THR A 603 -7.90 1.62 -26.04
CA THR A 603 -8.87 2.18 -27.01
C THR A 603 -9.84 1.10 -27.49
N TYR A 604 -9.36 -0.11 -27.76
CA TYR A 604 -10.20 -1.22 -28.22
C TYR A 604 -11.26 -1.57 -27.16
N ALA A 605 -10.88 -1.68 -25.90
CA ALA A 605 -11.75 -1.98 -24.78
C ALA A 605 -12.73 -0.82 -24.45
N SER A 606 -12.27 0.43 -24.57
CA SER A 606 -13.12 1.61 -24.34
C SER A 606 -14.24 1.75 -25.36
N ASN A 607 -14.01 1.29 -26.60
CA ASN A 607 -14.99 1.24 -27.67
C ASN A 607 -15.78 -0.07 -27.70
N GLY A 608 -15.42 -1.02 -26.83
CA GLY A 608 -16.02 -2.34 -26.74
C GLY A 608 -17.27 -2.38 -25.87
N ASN A 609 -17.66 -3.60 -25.50
CA ASN A 609 -18.85 -3.82 -24.69
C ASN A 609 -18.50 -3.83 -23.18
N ALA A 610 -19.28 -3.16 -22.35
CA ALA A 610 -19.14 -3.21 -20.90
C ALA A 610 -19.22 -4.64 -20.31
N SER A 611 -19.90 -5.57 -21.00
CA SER A 611 -19.96 -6.99 -20.61
C SER A 611 -18.61 -7.72 -20.68
N TRP A 612 -17.58 -7.12 -21.28
CA TRP A 612 -16.25 -7.70 -21.34
C TRP A 612 -15.52 -7.70 -20.00
N PHE A 613 -16.02 -6.93 -19.03
CA PHE A 613 -15.38 -6.75 -17.74
C PHE A 613 -16.31 -7.19 -16.59
N TYR A 614 -15.70 -7.74 -15.56
CA TYR A 614 -16.36 -7.87 -14.27
C TYR A 614 -16.64 -6.49 -13.65
N ASP A 615 -17.36 -6.45 -12.54
CA ASP A 615 -17.75 -5.21 -11.83
C ASP A 615 -16.58 -4.27 -11.48
N ASP A 616 -15.36 -4.78 -11.43
CA ASP A 616 -14.15 -3.98 -11.18
C ASP A 616 -13.70 -3.14 -12.39
N GLY A 617 -14.23 -3.43 -13.59
CA GLY A 617 -13.86 -2.75 -14.83
C GLY A 617 -12.44 -3.05 -15.33
N VAL A 618 -11.81 -4.11 -14.82
CA VAL A 618 -10.42 -4.50 -15.11
C VAL A 618 -10.32 -5.95 -15.59
N HIS A 619 -10.83 -6.90 -14.80
CA HIS A 619 -10.73 -8.32 -15.10
C HIS A 619 -11.76 -8.75 -16.14
N LEU A 620 -11.32 -9.65 -17.03
CA LEU A 620 -12.06 -10.05 -18.21
C LEU A 620 -13.08 -11.15 -17.92
N THR A 621 -14.32 -10.94 -18.31
CA THR A 621 -15.35 -11.99 -18.46
C THR A 621 -14.96 -12.97 -19.58
N PRO A 622 -15.66 -14.10 -19.76
CA PRO A 622 -15.43 -14.99 -20.90
C PRO A 622 -15.45 -14.26 -22.24
N GLU A 623 -16.39 -13.34 -22.44
CA GLU A 623 -16.51 -12.51 -23.66
C GLU A 623 -15.32 -11.57 -23.82
N GLY A 624 -14.90 -10.91 -22.74
CA GLY A 624 -13.74 -10.04 -22.74
C GLY A 624 -12.42 -10.76 -23.05
N ARG A 625 -12.27 -12.02 -22.59
CA ARG A 625 -11.11 -12.86 -22.91
C ARG A 625 -11.02 -13.17 -24.40
N ILE A 626 -12.16 -13.46 -25.04
CA ILE A 626 -12.26 -13.64 -26.47
C ILE A 626 -11.82 -12.38 -27.20
N ALA A 627 -12.37 -11.22 -26.84
CA ALA A 627 -12.02 -9.93 -27.43
C ALA A 627 -10.53 -9.60 -27.28
N TYR A 628 -9.97 -9.81 -26.06
CA TYR A 628 -8.55 -9.60 -25.79
C TYR A 628 -7.65 -10.49 -26.66
N THR A 629 -7.95 -11.79 -26.71
CA THR A 629 -7.18 -12.76 -27.48
C THR A 629 -7.29 -12.50 -29.00
N LYS A 630 -8.47 -12.07 -29.47
CA LYS A 630 -8.68 -11.69 -30.89
C LYS A 630 -7.82 -10.48 -31.26
N LEU A 631 -7.74 -9.46 -30.42
CA LEU A 631 -6.88 -8.27 -30.63
C LEU A 631 -5.41 -8.66 -30.75
N LEU A 632 -4.94 -9.61 -29.91
CA LEU A 632 -3.57 -10.15 -30.05
C LEU A 632 -3.35 -10.78 -31.43
N PHE A 633 -4.28 -11.62 -31.87
CA PHE A 633 -4.20 -12.24 -33.21
C PHE A 633 -4.14 -11.19 -34.30
N GLU A 634 -5.09 -10.26 -34.34
CA GLU A 634 -5.17 -9.19 -35.32
C GLU A 634 -3.90 -8.33 -35.40
N THR A 635 -3.21 -8.15 -34.26
CA THR A 635 -1.97 -7.38 -34.23
C THR A 635 -0.76 -8.18 -34.69
N LEU A 636 -0.68 -9.46 -34.33
CA LEU A 636 0.45 -10.32 -34.68
C LEU A 636 0.45 -10.75 -36.14
N THR A 637 -0.69 -10.64 -36.85
CA THR A 637 -0.85 -11.06 -38.24
C THR A 637 -0.85 -9.90 -39.24
N LYS A 638 -0.76 -8.66 -38.75
CA LYS A 638 -0.50 -7.45 -39.55
C LYS A 638 0.98 -7.31 -39.86
#